data_de7b904ef6a253af1cf2d72a16627bf1
#
_entry.id   de7b904ef6a253af1cf2d72a16627bf1
#
_cell.length_a   1.000
_cell.length_b   1.000
_cell.length_c   1.000
_cell.angle_alpha   90.00
_cell.angle_beta   90.00
_cell.angle_gamma   90.00
#
_symmetry.space_group_name_H-M   'P 1'
#
loop_
_entity.id
_entity.type
_entity.pdbx_description
1 polymer ?
#
loop_
_entity_poly.entity_id
_entity_poly.type
_entity_poly.pdbx_seq_one_letter_code
_entity_poly.pdbx_strand_id
1 'polypeptide(L)'
;MSDQLIIFDTTLRDGEQSPGASMTKEEKVRIAKMLEKMRVDVIEAGFAAASPGDFEAVKAVATAIKDSTVASLARAQVGDISKAGEAIKPAASGRIHTFIATSSIHMQHKLRMTPDQVLEAAINAVKFARTFTDDVEFSAEDAARSDIDFLCRVFEAVIKAGATTINVPDTVGYSIPELWGERMRTLIERVLNSDKVVWSTHCHNDLGMAVANSLAAVRAGARQVECTINGLGERAGNASLEEIVMAVKTRKDVFNLETRIDTTQIVPASKLVSTITGYPVQPNKAIVGANAFAHESGIHQDGVLKHRETYEIMRAQDVGWFNNRLTLGKLSGRAAFKARLHELGIELESEQIMNEAFKRFKELADKKHEIFDEDLHALVSDEHMTPAEEHFHLVSLTAHSETGETPYARLTISDGGKEVKTESDGTGPVDATFKALEKVVNSGAELQLYSVNAITSGTESQGEVTVRLQKEGRIVNGLGADTDIVVASAKAYINALNKLHSNQQRVNPQGIM
;
A
#
# COMPACT_ATOMS: atom_id res chain seq x y z
N MET A 1 18.64 -4.66 28.50
CA MET A 1 17.64 -5.02 27.47
C MET A 1 17.06 -3.71 26.96
N SER A 2 16.94 -3.53 25.66
CA SER A 2 16.23 -2.37 25.09
C SER A 2 14.77 -2.43 25.56
N ASP A 3 14.20 -1.26 25.85
CA ASP A 3 12.78 -1.13 26.18
C ASP A 3 11.94 -1.44 24.93
N GLN A 4 10.82 -2.12 25.07
CA GLN A 4 10.01 -2.60 23.93
C GLN A 4 8.78 -1.71 23.73
N LEU A 5 8.51 -1.34 22.47
CA LEU A 5 7.26 -0.73 22.05
C LEU A 5 6.31 -1.81 21.53
N ILE A 6 5.15 -1.94 22.17
CA ILE A 6 4.07 -2.85 21.82
C ILE A 6 3.30 -2.23 20.64
N ILE A 7 3.11 -3.01 19.58
CA ILE A 7 2.29 -2.63 18.43
C ILE A 7 0.94 -3.33 18.54
N PHE A 8 -0.10 -2.50 18.70
CA PHE A 8 -1.49 -2.90 18.73
C PHE A 8 -2.12 -2.55 17.38
N ASP A 9 -2.43 -3.56 16.57
CA ASP A 9 -3.08 -3.36 15.27
C ASP A 9 -4.61 -3.41 15.39
N THR A 10 -5.27 -2.35 14.98
CA THR A 10 -6.73 -2.25 14.94
C THR A 10 -7.30 -2.21 13.50
N THR A 11 -6.56 -2.73 12.52
CA THR A 11 -7.01 -2.81 11.11
C THR A 11 -8.36 -3.54 10.98
N LEU A 12 -8.55 -4.63 11.75
CA LEU A 12 -9.76 -5.46 11.69
C LEU A 12 -10.94 -4.90 12.50
N ARG A 13 -10.74 -3.81 13.26
CA ARG A 13 -11.81 -3.15 14.02
C ARG A 13 -12.00 -1.70 13.56
N ASP A 14 -11.07 -0.79 13.85
CA ASP A 14 -11.17 0.63 13.46
C ASP A 14 -10.92 0.81 11.95
N GLY A 15 -9.96 0.06 11.40
CA GLY A 15 -9.71 0.03 9.97
C GLY A 15 -10.95 -0.37 9.16
N GLU A 16 -11.70 -1.37 9.62
CA GLU A 16 -12.95 -1.81 8.98
C GLU A 16 -14.08 -0.76 9.04
N GLN A 17 -14.00 0.18 9.99
CA GLN A 17 -14.98 1.27 10.09
C GLN A 17 -14.82 2.34 9.00
N SER A 18 -13.76 2.28 8.19
CA SER A 18 -13.68 3.07 6.95
C SER A 18 -14.86 2.74 6.04
N PRO A 19 -15.58 3.73 5.50
CA PRO A 19 -16.70 3.48 4.60
C PRO A 19 -16.30 2.65 3.39
N GLY A 20 -16.84 1.43 3.25
CA GLY A 20 -16.52 0.52 2.15
C GLY A 20 -15.39 -0.48 2.42
N ALA A 21 -14.77 -0.48 3.59
CA ALA A 21 -13.69 -1.39 3.97
C ALA A 21 -14.17 -2.66 4.70
N SER A 22 -15.48 -2.97 4.67
CA SER A 22 -16.04 -4.15 5.34
C SER A 22 -15.40 -5.44 4.85
N MET A 23 -15.10 -6.34 5.78
CA MET A 23 -14.41 -7.60 5.53
C MET A 23 -15.27 -8.80 5.94
N THR A 24 -15.20 -9.87 5.16
CA THR A 24 -15.78 -11.17 5.56
C THR A 24 -14.97 -11.80 6.68
N LYS A 25 -15.56 -12.76 7.38
CA LYS A 25 -14.87 -13.53 8.44
C LYS A 25 -13.57 -14.18 7.92
N GLU A 26 -13.61 -14.76 6.74
CA GLU A 26 -12.47 -15.42 6.09
C GLU A 26 -11.34 -14.42 5.77
N GLU A 27 -11.70 -13.24 5.30
CA GLU A 27 -10.75 -12.15 5.03
C GLU A 27 -10.12 -11.63 6.31
N LYS A 28 -10.90 -11.45 7.39
CA LYS A 28 -10.36 -11.07 8.71
C LYS A 28 -9.35 -12.10 9.22
N VAL A 29 -9.64 -13.40 9.13
CA VAL A 29 -8.70 -14.45 9.52
C VAL A 29 -7.44 -14.42 8.66
N ARG A 30 -7.56 -14.15 7.36
CA ARG A 30 -6.41 -14.04 6.45
C ARG A 30 -5.50 -12.87 6.81
N ILE A 31 -6.07 -11.69 7.09
CA ILE A 31 -5.30 -10.53 7.54
C ILE A 31 -4.69 -10.79 8.91
N ALA A 32 -5.44 -11.34 9.86
CA ALA A 32 -4.92 -11.66 11.20
C ALA A 32 -3.70 -12.58 11.15
N LYS A 33 -3.71 -13.62 10.31
CA LYS A 33 -2.54 -14.50 10.09
C LYS A 33 -1.35 -13.75 9.49
N MET A 34 -1.59 -12.75 8.63
CA MET A 34 -0.52 -11.92 8.09
C MET A 34 0.06 -10.99 9.16
N LEU A 35 -0.79 -10.41 10.03
CA LEU A 35 -0.36 -9.60 11.16
C LEU A 35 0.46 -10.43 12.18
N GLU A 36 0.02 -11.66 12.48
CA GLU A 36 0.77 -12.59 13.30
C GLU A 36 2.13 -12.96 12.67
N LYS A 37 2.16 -13.27 11.37
CA LYS A 37 3.42 -13.50 10.63
C LYS A 37 4.35 -12.30 10.68
N MET A 38 3.81 -11.09 10.63
CA MET A 38 4.55 -9.84 10.80
C MET A 38 4.97 -9.63 12.27
N ARG A 39 4.52 -10.48 13.20
CA ARG A 39 4.81 -10.44 14.64
C ARG A 39 4.22 -9.22 15.35
N VAL A 40 3.00 -8.83 14.98
CA VAL A 40 2.21 -7.84 15.71
C VAL A 40 1.94 -8.36 17.13
N ASP A 41 2.07 -7.51 18.13
CA ASP A 41 1.91 -7.91 19.54
C ASP A 41 0.45 -8.16 19.90
N VAL A 42 -0.45 -7.24 19.51
CA VAL A 42 -1.89 -7.31 19.78
C VAL A 42 -2.68 -7.06 18.50
N ILE A 43 -3.63 -7.93 18.20
CA ILE A 43 -4.54 -7.83 17.05
C ILE A 43 -5.96 -7.60 17.57
N GLU A 44 -6.52 -6.41 17.35
CA GLU A 44 -7.91 -6.14 17.67
C GLU A 44 -8.82 -6.68 16.57
N ALA A 45 -9.44 -7.82 16.84
CA ALA A 45 -10.15 -8.62 15.85
C ALA A 45 -11.52 -8.04 15.43
N GLY A 46 -12.09 -7.16 16.24
CA GLY A 46 -13.38 -6.54 15.97
C GLY A 46 -14.15 -6.15 17.22
N PHE A 47 -15.45 -5.88 17.02
CA PHE A 47 -16.40 -5.55 18.08
C PHE A 47 -17.46 -6.67 18.18
N ALA A 48 -17.19 -7.68 18.99
CA ALA A 48 -18.01 -8.91 19.07
C ALA A 48 -19.50 -8.68 19.40
N ALA A 49 -19.84 -7.57 20.04
CA ALA A 49 -21.23 -7.24 20.38
C ALA A 49 -21.99 -6.50 19.26
N ALA A 50 -21.32 -6.09 18.18
CA ALA A 50 -21.96 -5.33 17.10
C ALA A 50 -22.99 -6.15 16.33
N SER A 51 -22.66 -7.41 16.00
CA SER A 51 -23.56 -8.34 15.33
C SER A 51 -23.19 -9.81 15.60
N PRO A 52 -24.07 -10.79 15.31
CA PRO A 52 -23.68 -12.19 15.33
C PRO A 52 -22.52 -12.53 14.38
N GLY A 53 -22.42 -11.88 13.22
CA GLY A 53 -21.33 -12.05 12.27
C GLY A 53 -20.00 -11.58 12.85
N ASP A 54 -19.98 -10.41 13.51
CA ASP A 54 -18.79 -9.87 14.18
C ASP A 54 -18.34 -10.78 15.33
N PHE A 55 -19.27 -11.32 16.10
CA PHE A 55 -18.97 -12.31 17.14
C PHE A 55 -18.23 -13.52 16.56
N GLU A 56 -18.77 -14.12 15.50
CA GLU A 56 -18.16 -15.29 14.85
C GLU A 56 -16.82 -14.93 14.18
N ALA A 57 -16.65 -13.72 13.67
CA ALA A 57 -15.39 -13.26 13.10
C ALA A 57 -14.30 -13.12 14.18
N VAL A 58 -14.60 -12.44 15.29
CA VAL A 58 -13.67 -12.32 16.44
C VAL A 58 -13.29 -13.72 16.97
N LYS A 59 -14.26 -14.61 17.15
CA LYS A 59 -14.03 -15.98 17.60
C LYS A 59 -13.18 -16.80 16.62
N ALA A 60 -13.37 -16.63 15.32
CA ALA A 60 -12.57 -17.29 14.30
C ALA A 60 -11.11 -16.80 14.33
N VAL A 61 -10.87 -15.49 14.45
CA VAL A 61 -9.53 -14.92 14.64
C VAL A 61 -8.89 -15.44 15.93
N ALA A 62 -9.62 -15.40 17.06
CA ALA A 62 -9.14 -15.91 18.35
C ALA A 62 -8.75 -17.40 18.31
N THR A 63 -9.48 -18.19 17.50
CA THR A 63 -9.15 -19.61 17.30
C THR A 63 -7.91 -19.81 16.43
N ALA A 64 -7.71 -18.95 15.43
CA ALA A 64 -6.66 -19.11 14.42
C ALA A 64 -5.29 -18.61 14.91
N ILE A 65 -5.25 -17.53 15.70
CA ILE A 65 -4.01 -16.84 16.12
C ILE A 65 -3.43 -17.48 17.39
N LYS A 66 -2.10 -17.65 17.45
CA LYS A 66 -1.39 -18.35 18.53
C LYS A 66 -0.28 -17.52 19.19
N ASP A 67 0.43 -16.68 18.40
CA ASP A 67 1.63 -15.97 18.84
C ASP A 67 1.38 -14.48 19.15
N SER A 68 0.21 -13.95 18.75
CA SER A 68 -0.24 -12.59 19.09
C SER A 68 -1.40 -12.64 20.08
N THR A 69 -1.54 -11.60 20.91
CA THR A 69 -2.71 -11.40 21.75
C THR A 69 -3.90 -10.97 20.87
N VAL A 70 -5.06 -11.60 21.03
CA VAL A 70 -6.28 -11.21 20.30
C VAL A 70 -7.17 -10.38 21.21
N ALA A 71 -7.46 -9.14 20.80
CA ALA A 71 -8.33 -8.23 21.52
C ALA A 71 -9.72 -8.14 20.90
N SER A 72 -10.74 -7.90 21.71
CA SER A 72 -12.08 -7.52 21.29
C SER A 72 -12.52 -6.26 21.98
N LEU A 73 -13.03 -5.30 21.19
CA LEU A 73 -13.63 -4.07 21.70
C LEU A 73 -14.95 -4.35 22.41
N ALA A 74 -15.24 -3.61 23.49
CA ALA A 74 -16.48 -3.65 24.24
C ALA A 74 -16.78 -2.28 24.85
N ARG A 75 -18.00 -1.77 24.68
CA ARG A 75 -18.47 -0.62 25.48
C ARG A 75 -18.49 -1.02 26.95
N ALA A 76 -18.43 -0.02 27.85
CA ALA A 76 -18.53 -0.22 29.30
C ALA A 76 -19.94 -0.71 29.72
N GLN A 77 -20.38 -1.83 29.15
CA GLN A 77 -21.68 -2.47 29.36
C GLN A 77 -21.51 -3.98 29.52
N VAL A 78 -22.24 -4.56 30.48
CA VAL A 78 -22.17 -6.00 30.79
C VAL A 78 -22.37 -6.88 29.56
N GLY A 79 -23.35 -6.57 28.72
CA GLY A 79 -23.65 -7.36 27.51
C GLY A 79 -22.52 -7.38 26.49
N ASP A 80 -21.87 -6.21 26.26
CA ASP A 80 -20.77 -6.09 25.32
C ASP A 80 -19.51 -6.83 25.83
N ILE A 81 -19.20 -6.64 27.11
CA ILE A 81 -18.05 -7.29 27.75
C ILE A 81 -18.23 -8.80 27.81
N SER A 82 -19.45 -9.30 28.08
CA SER A 82 -19.75 -10.73 28.01
C SER A 82 -19.49 -11.31 26.61
N LYS A 83 -19.96 -10.62 25.57
CA LYS A 83 -19.75 -11.03 24.17
C LYS A 83 -18.26 -11.03 23.80
N ALA A 84 -17.53 -9.99 24.19
CA ALA A 84 -16.09 -9.94 23.98
C ALA A 84 -15.36 -11.11 24.69
N GLY A 85 -15.66 -11.33 25.98
CA GLY A 85 -15.07 -12.41 26.77
C GLY A 85 -15.37 -13.81 26.19
N GLU A 86 -16.61 -14.05 25.76
CA GLU A 86 -16.99 -15.30 25.09
C GLU A 86 -16.26 -15.50 23.75
N ALA A 87 -16.14 -14.43 22.93
CA ALA A 87 -15.54 -14.51 21.62
C ALA A 87 -14.02 -14.75 21.67
N ILE A 88 -13.31 -14.15 22.62
CA ILE A 88 -11.85 -14.34 22.78
C ILE A 88 -11.47 -15.61 23.56
N LYS A 89 -12.44 -16.32 24.15
CA LYS A 89 -12.18 -17.52 24.98
C LYS A 89 -11.28 -18.57 24.31
N PRO A 90 -11.35 -18.83 22.98
CA PRO A 90 -10.45 -19.79 22.32
C PRO A 90 -9.05 -19.25 22.03
N ALA A 91 -8.76 -17.97 22.29
CA ALA A 91 -7.45 -17.38 22.04
C ALA A 91 -6.38 -17.98 22.97
N ALA A 92 -5.16 -18.12 22.47
CA ALA A 92 -4.00 -18.48 23.29
C ALA A 92 -3.66 -17.36 24.31
N SER A 93 -3.84 -16.10 23.91
CA SER A 93 -3.80 -14.90 24.74
C SER A 93 -4.93 -13.97 24.32
N GLY A 94 -5.83 -13.62 25.23
CA GLY A 94 -7.02 -12.83 24.95
C GLY A 94 -7.08 -11.57 25.80
N ARG A 95 -7.38 -10.43 25.18
CA ARG A 95 -7.55 -9.12 25.82
C ARG A 95 -8.99 -8.61 25.62
N ILE A 96 -9.58 -8.05 26.65
CA ILE A 96 -10.80 -7.24 26.52
C ILE A 96 -10.40 -5.77 26.51
N HIS A 97 -10.73 -5.08 25.43
CA HIS A 97 -10.55 -3.64 25.28
C HIS A 97 -11.89 -2.95 25.55
N THR A 98 -12.05 -2.34 26.73
CA THR A 98 -13.28 -1.65 27.09
C THR A 98 -13.07 -0.15 27.15
N PHE A 99 -14.12 0.63 26.81
CA PHE A 99 -14.03 2.07 26.73
C PHE A 99 -15.30 2.77 27.19
N ILE A 100 -15.14 4.01 27.64
CA ILE A 100 -16.22 4.97 27.86
C ILE A 100 -15.69 6.39 27.60
N ALA A 101 -16.55 7.28 27.06
CA ALA A 101 -16.15 8.65 26.79
C ALA A 101 -16.03 9.47 28.08
N THR A 102 -14.99 10.33 28.14
CA THR A 102 -14.65 11.12 29.31
C THR A 102 -14.70 12.62 29.10
N SER A 103 -14.86 13.09 27.85
CA SER A 103 -14.99 14.53 27.59
C SER A 103 -16.36 15.07 27.99
N SER A 104 -16.41 16.31 28.42
CA SER A 104 -17.65 16.98 28.83
C SER A 104 -18.71 16.95 27.73
N ILE A 105 -18.30 17.16 26.49
CA ILE A 105 -19.22 17.12 25.34
C ILE A 105 -19.86 15.75 25.14
N HIS A 106 -19.08 14.66 25.29
CA HIS A 106 -19.62 13.30 25.17
C HIS A 106 -20.46 12.90 26.38
N MET A 107 -20.02 13.24 27.59
CA MET A 107 -20.79 12.96 28.80
C MET A 107 -22.17 13.64 28.75
N GLN A 108 -22.21 14.89 28.27
CA GLN A 108 -23.42 15.71 28.24
C GLN A 108 -24.37 15.29 27.11
N HIS A 109 -23.88 15.12 25.89
CA HIS A 109 -24.71 14.94 24.70
C HIS A 109 -24.89 13.49 24.27
N LYS A 110 -23.84 12.65 24.37
CA LYS A 110 -23.83 11.25 23.95
C LYS A 110 -24.27 10.31 25.07
N LEU A 111 -23.64 10.38 26.23
CA LEU A 111 -23.88 9.47 27.34
C LEU A 111 -25.03 9.91 28.24
N ARG A 112 -25.23 11.23 28.39
CA ARG A 112 -26.17 11.83 29.34
C ARG A 112 -25.93 11.36 30.78
N MET A 113 -24.65 11.32 31.15
CA MET A 113 -24.15 10.86 32.44
C MET A 113 -23.34 11.97 33.13
N THR A 114 -23.39 11.98 34.44
CA THR A 114 -22.48 12.82 35.25
C THR A 114 -21.07 12.22 35.26
N PRO A 115 -20.02 13.01 35.57
CA PRO A 115 -18.66 12.50 35.70
C PRO A 115 -18.56 11.32 36.70
N ASP A 116 -19.27 11.38 37.82
CA ASP A 116 -19.24 10.28 38.82
C ASP A 116 -19.92 9.00 38.30
N GLN A 117 -21.00 9.13 37.51
CA GLN A 117 -21.62 7.97 36.84
C GLN A 117 -20.69 7.35 35.80
N VAL A 118 -19.95 8.17 35.03
CA VAL A 118 -18.95 7.68 34.06
C VAL A 118 -17.80 6.97 34.79
N LEU A 119 -17.30 7.54 35.88
CA LEU A 119 -16.27 6.91 36.73
C LEU A 119 -16.73 5.56 37.27
N GLU A 120 -17.95 5.47 37.82
CA GLU A 120 -18.51 4.22 38.33
C GLU A 120 -18.68 3.16 37.22
N ALA A 121 -19.19 3.57 36.04
CA ALA A 121 -19.32 2.69 34.89
C ALA A 121 -17.97 2.15 34.43
N ALA A 122 -16.92 3.00 34.37
CA ALA A 122 -15.57 2.58 34.02
C ALA A 122 -15.01 1.52 34.99
N ILE A 123 -15.14 1.77 36.30
CA ILE A 123 -14.71 0.84 37.35
C ILE A 123 -15.41 -0.52 37.20
N ASN A 124 -16.73 -0.50 37.05
CA ASN A 124 -17.55 -1.70 36.95
C ASN A 124 -17.24 -2.49 35.68
N ALA A 125 -17.01 -1.80 34.54
CA ALA A 125 -16.62 -2.42 33.28
C ALA A 125 -15.28 -3.16 33.41
N VAL A 126 -14.24 -2.53 33.96
CA VAL A 126 -12.94 -3.16 34.16
C VAL A 126 -13.03 -4.35 35.10
N LYS A 127 -13.70 -4.20 36.25
CA LYS A 127 -13.92 -5.32 37.19
C LYS A 127 -14.63 -6.49 36.56
N PHE A 128 -15.63 -6.22 35.72
CA PHE A 128 -16.38 -7.26 35.04
C PHE A 128 -15.54 -7.91 33.93
N ALA A 129 -14.81 -7.15 33.14
CA ALA A 129 -13.88 -7.67 32.14
C ALA A 129 -12.81 -8.60 32.75
N ARG A 130 -12.33 -8.28 33.95
CA ARG A 130 -11.38 -9.11 34.73
C ARG A 130 -11.93 -10.49 35.10
N THR A 131 -13.22 -10.72 35.04
CA THR A 131 -13.79 -12.05 35.27
C THR A 131 -13.59 -13.01 34.09
N PHE A 132 -13.22 -12.48 32.91
CA PHE A 132 -12.99 -13.25 31.67
C PHE A 132 -11.50 -13.42 31.34
N THR A 133 -10.68 -12.40 31.61
CA THR A 133 -9.26 -12.39 31.28
C THR A 133 -8.46 -11.56 32.28
N ASP A 134 -7.18 -11.89 32.41
CA ASP A 134 -6.20 -11.12 33.19
C ASP A 134 -5.63 -9.92 32.43
N ASP A 135 -5.89 -9.78 31.13
CA ASP A 135 -5.43 -8.68 30.30
C ASP A 135 -6.60 -7.81 29.87
N VAL A 136 -6.72 -6.63 30.50
CA VAL A 136 -7.80 -5.67 30.25
C VAL A 136 -7.22 -4.32 29.90
N GLU A 137 -7.54 -3.85 28.71
CA GLU A 137 -7.23 -2.49 28.26
C GLU A 137 -8.44 -1.58 28.46
N PHE A 138 -8.19 -0.39 29.00
CA PHE A 138 -9.21 0.63 29.19
C PHE A 138 -8.87 1.89 28.40
N SER A 139 -9.82 2.33 27.55
CA SER A 139 -9.72 3.58 26.79
C SER A 139 -10.67 4.66 27.34
N ALA A 140 -10.13 5.85 27.59
CA ALA A 140 -10.92 7.05 27.88
C ALA A 140 -11.26 7.76 26.57
N GLU A 141 -12.37 7.37 25.90
CA GLU A 141 -12.75 7.95 24.61
C GLU A 141 -12.78 9.49 24.69
N ASP A 142 -12.19 10.14 23.67
CA ASP A 142 -12.04 11.60 23.57
C ASP A 142 -11.17 12.22 24.68
N ALA A 143 -10.10 11.51 25.08
CA ALA A 143 -9.16 11.97 26.09
C ALA A 143 -8.46 13.28 25.71
N ALA A 144 -8.28 13.54 24.42
CA ALA A 144 -7.70 14.79 23.93
C ALA A 144 -8.46 16.04 24.39
N ARG A 145 -9.79 15.93 24.50
CA ARG A 145 -10.67 17.04 24.92
C ARG A 145 -11.24 16.87 26.34
N SER A 146 -10.80 15.87 27.06
CA SER A 146 -11.21 15.60 28.44
C SER A 146 -10.44 16.47 29.45
N ASP A 147 -11.08 16.78 30.57
CA ASP A 147 -10.44 17.42 31.69
C ASP A 147 -9.34 16.53 32.28
N ILE A 148 -8.15 17.10 32.53
CA ILE A 148 -6.97 16.33 32.95
C ILE A 148 -7.12 15.76 34.36
N ASP A 149 -7.78 16.50 35.29
CA ASP A 149 -7.99 16.06 36.66
C ASP A 149 -9.00 14.91 36.69
N PHE A 150 -10.03 14.99 35.86
CA PHE A 150 -10.98 13.89 35.71
C PHE A 150 -10.33 12.64 35.10
N LEU A 151 -9.49 12.79 34.07
CA LEU A 151 -8.74 11.66 33.50
C LEU A 151 -7.86 10.99 34.56
N CYS A 152 -7.12 11.74 35.38
CA CYS A 152 -6.31 11.17 36.46
C CYS A 152 -7.17 10.34 37.43
N ARG A 153 -8.33 10.89 37.87
CA ARG A 153 -9.27 10.16 38.73
C ARG A 153 -9.77 8.85 38.12
N VAL A 154 -10.15 8.90 36.82
CA VAL A 154 -10.63 7.71 36.10
C VAL A 154 -9.51 6.67 35.98
N PHE A 155 -8.33 7.07 35.54
CA PHE A 155 -7.22 6.13 35.34
C PHE A 155 -6.74 5.50 36.65
N GLU A 156 -6.58 6.23 37.71
CA GLU A 156 -6.26 5.66 39.04
C GLU A 156 -7.28 4.62 39.49
N ALA A 157 -8.56 4.90 39.27
CA ALA A 157 -9.66 4.02 39.68
C ALA A 157 -9.71 2.74 38.83
N VAL A 158 -9.56 2.83 37.49
CA VAL A 158 -9.61 1.65 36.63
C VAL A 158 -8.35 0.80 36.74
N ILE A 159 -7.17 1.38 36.99
CA ILE A 159 -5.95 0.64 37.33
C ILE A 159 -6.17 -0.13 38.63
N LYS A 160 -6.72 0.51 39.66
CA LYS A 160 -7.07 -0.17 40.93
C LYS A 160 -8.12 -1.28 40.73
N ALA A 161 -9.02 -1.12 39.75
CA ALA A 161 -10.01 -2.12 39.36
C ALA A 161 -9.42 -3.31 38.59
N GLY A 162 -8.18 -3.19 38.07
CA GLY A 162 -7.43 -4.28 37.42
C GLY A 162 -7.14 -4.08 35.95
N ALA A 163 -7.25 -2.86 35.39
CA ALA A 163 -6.76 -2.58 34.06
C ALA A 163 -5.23 -2.78 33.99
N THR A 164 -4.76 -3.44 32.94
CA THR A 164 -3.34 -3.72 32.67
C THR A 164 -2.74 -2.75 31.67
N THR A 165 -3.58 -2.16 30.81
CA THR A 165 -3.20 -1.15 29.83
C THR A 165 -4.17 0.02 29.90
N ILE A 166 -3.64 1.24 29.88
CA ILE A 166 -4.40 2.49 29.79
C ILE A 166 -4.15 3.13 28.44
N ASN A 167 -5.17 3.20 27.62
CA ASN A 167 -5.11 3.86 26.33
C ASN A 167 -5.70 5.28 26.39
N VAL A 168 -4.94 6.22 25.82
CA VAL A 168 -5.28 7.63 25.76
C VAL A 168 -5.52 7.99 24.29
N PRO A 169 -6.80 8.12 23.84
CA PRO A 169 -7.10 8.39 22.44
C PRO A 169 -7.28 9.87 22.12
N ASP A 170 -6.69 10.30 21.01
CA ASP A 170 -7.06 11.49 20.25
C ASP A 170 -8.14 11.10 19.21
N THR A 171 -9.36 10.92 19.71
CA THR A 171 -10.48 10.33 18.97
C THR A 171 -10.92 11.17 17.76
N VAL A 172 -10.72 12.48 17.80
CA VAL A 172 -11.12 13.37 16.71
C VAL A 172 -9.94 13.93 15.92
N GLY A 173 -8.72 13.45 16.20
CA GLY A 173 -7.52 13.76 15.44
C GLY A 173 -7.15 15.24 15.43
N TYR A 174 -7.38 15.96 16.55
CA TYR A 174 -7.24 17.40 16.59
C TYR A 174 -6.00 17.87 17.38
N SER A 175 -5.31 16.97 18.03
CA SER A 175 -4.10 17.28 18.79
C SER A 175 -2.90 17.57 17.89
N ILE A 176 -1.94 18.33 18.43
CA ILE A 176 -0.63 18.55 17.83
C ILE A 176 0.46 17.87 18.68
N PRO A 177 1.61 17.47 18.10
CA PRO A 177 2.58 16.61 18.77
C PRO A 177 3.08 17.12 20.11
N GLU A 178 3.37 18.43 20.23
CA GLU A 178 3.88 19.04 21.45
C GLU A 178 2.87 18.92 22.60
N LEU A 179 1.63 19.31 22.35
CA LEU A 179 0.57 19.26 23.35
C LEU A 179 0.15 17.83 23.69
N TRP A 180 0.19 16.92 22.70
CA TRP A 180 -0.15 15.52 22.92
C TRP A 180 0.92 14.83 23.77
N GLY A 181 2.20 15.04 23.49
CA GLY A 181 3.31 14.55 24.30
C GLY A 181 3.28 15.12 25.73
N GLU A 182 2.97 16.41 25.89
CA GLU A 182 2.82 17.02 27.22
C GLU A 182 1.66 16.42 28.02
N ARG A 183 0.48 16.24 27.38
CA ARG A 183 -0.68 15.58 28.00
C ARG A 183 -0.33 14.17 28.47
N MET A 184 0.30 13.36 27.61
CA MET A 184 0.71 12.01 27.96
C MET A 184 1.68 12.00 29.15
N ARG A 185 2.70 12.85 29.14
CA ARG A 185 3.66 12.98 30.25
C ARG A 185 2.94 13.37 31.54
N THR A 186 2.08 14.37 31.49
CA THR A 186 1.32 14.84 32.65
C THR A 186 0.47 13.74 33.26
N LEU A 187 -0.20 12.91 32.44
CA LEU A 187 -0.99 11.78 32.91
C LEU A 187 -0.12 10.73 33.59
N ILE A 188 0.99 10.33 32.95
CA ILE A 188 1.92 9.34 33.49
C ILE A 188 2.52 9.79 34.84
N GLU A 189 2.86 11.07 34.97
CA GLU A 189 3.46 11.64 36.19
C GLU A 189 2.44 11.83 37.31
N ARG A 190 1.18 12.17 37.00
CA ARG A 190 0.17 12.51 38.00
C ARG A 190 -0.64 11.33 38.52
N VAL A 191 -0.82 10.28 37.71
CA VAL A 191 -1.57 9.08 38.11
C VAL A 191 -0.74 8.26 39.08
N LEU A 192 -1.20 8.14 40.36
CA LEU A 192 -0.41 7.59 41.48
C LEU A 192 0.05 6.15 41.30
N ASN A 193 -0.68 5.33 40.54
CA ASN A 193 -0.37 3.92 40.28
C ASN A 193 0.00 3.68 38.79
N SER A 194 0.54 4.68 38.15
CA SER A 194 0.97 4.71 36.76
C SER A 194 1.98 3.63 36.38
N ASP A 195 2.84 3.26 37.34
CA ASP A 195 3.90 2.24 37.21
C ASP A 195 3.37 0.80 37.06
N LYS A 196 2.08 0.57 37.33
CA LYS A 196 1.45 -0.76 37.30
C LYS A 196 0.86 -1.14 35.94
N VAL A 197 0.90 -0.25 34.98
CA VAL A 197 0.22 -0.44 33.68
C VAL A 197 1.11 -0.06 32.51
N VAL A 198 0.76 -0.57 31.33
CA VAL A 198 1.28 -0.09 30.07
C VAL A 198 0.46 1.12 29.63
N TRP A 199 1.14 2.22 29.31
CA TRP A 199 0.50 3.39 28.71
C TRP A 199 0.47 3.24 27.20
N SER A 200 -0.71 3.43 26.62
CA SER A 200 -1.02 3.33 25.21
C SER A 200 -1.52 4.65 24.64
N THR A 201 -1.34 4.86 23.36
CA THR A 201 -1.90 5.99 22.63
C THR A 201 -2.57 5.50 21.36
N HIS A 202 -3.68 6.16 21.02
CA HIS A 202 -4.45 5.98 19.78
C HIS A 202 -4.72 7.34 19.15
N CYS A 203 -4.34 7.55 17.90
CA CYS A 203 -4.48 8.86 17.26
C CYS A 203 -5.13 8.73 15.89
N HIS A 204 -6.21 9.51 15.69
CA HIS A 204 -6.82 9.71 14.38
C HIS A 204 -6.09 10.79 13.57
N ASN A 205 -6.26 10.77 12.26
CA ASN A 205 -5.43 11.51 11.30
C ASN A 205 -6.12 12.72 10.65
N ASP A 206 -7.13 13.27 11.30
CA ASP A 206 -7.97 14.36 10.72
C ASP A 206 -7.14 15.61 10.35
N LEU A 207 -6.10 15.91 11.09
CA LEU A 207 -5.15 16.99 10.78
C LEU A 207 -3.84 16.50 10.13
N GLY A 208 -3.75 15.20 9.76
CA GLY A 208 -2.54 14.62 9.18
C GLY A 208 -1.40 14.40 10.18
N MET A 209 -1.70 14.33 11.49
CA MET A 209 -0.69 14.29 12.55
C MET A 209 -0.71 13.01 13.40
N ALA A 210 -1.50 12.00 13.03
CA ALA A 210 -1.67 10.80 13.85
C ALA A 210 -0.34 10.11 14.18
N VAL A 211 0.52 9.91 13.20
CA VAL A 211 1.86 9.32 13.39
C VAL A 211 2.73 10.20 14.27
N ALA A 212 2.76 11.50 14.01
CA ALA A 212 3.56 12.44 14.79
C ALA A 212 3.10 12.53 16.26
N ASN A 213 1.78 12.54 16.49
CA ASN A 213 1.19 12.52 17.83
C ASN A 213 1.54 11.21 18.56
N SER A 214 1.40 10.06 17.90
CA SER A 214 1.74 8.76 18.49
C SER A 214 3.22 8.68 18.88
N LEU A 215 4.12 9.15 18.02
CA LEU A 215 5.56 9.20 18.31
C LEU A 215 5.90 10.20 19.44
N ALA A 216 5.16 11.32 19.54
CA ALA A 216 5.30 12.26 20.66
C ALA A 216 4.88 11.61 21.99
N ALA A 217 3.78 10.83 22.00
CA ALA A 217 3.33 10.08 23.16
C ALA A 217 4.35 9.00 23.58
N VAL A 218 4.95 8.28 22.61
CA VAL A 218 6.02 7.31 22.86
C VAL A 218 7.23 7.96 23.55
N ARG A 219 7.65 9.14 23.07
CA ARG A 219 8.72 9.92 23.70
C ARG A 219 8.36 10.42 25.10
N ALA A 220 7.07 10.62 25.36
CA ALA A 220 6.56 11.01 26.67
C ALA A 220 6.40 9.85 27.67
N GLY A 221 6.56 8.59 27.22
CA GLY A 221 6.51 7.42 28.10
C GLY A 221 5.49 6.34 27.73
N ALA A 222 4.68 6.52 26.67
CA ALA A 222 3.84 5.46 26.15
C ALA A 222 4.69 4.27 25.65
N ARG A 223 4.20 3.07 25.90
CA ARG A 223 4.87 1.82 25.49
C ARG A 223 3.97 0.91 24.66
N GLN A 224 2.78 1.37 24.30
CA GLN A 224 1.92 0.78 23.28
C GLN A 224 1.41 1.87 22.34
N VAL A 225 1.29 1.54 21.05
CA VAL A 225 0.66 2.38 20.04
C VAL A 225 -0.43 1.56 19.33
N GLU A 226 -1.66 2.07 19.34
CA GLU A 226 -2.72 1.58 18.47
C GLU A 226 -2.58 2.22 17.10
N CYS A 227 -2.55 1.40 16.06
CA CYS A 227 -2.33 1.84 14.69
C CYS A 227 -2.98 0.86 13.71
N THR A 228 -2.98 1.18 12.43
CA THR A 228 -3.55 0.32 11.38
C THR A 228 -2.60 0.19 10.21
N ILE A 229 -2.68 -0.90 9.48
CA ILE A 229 -2.02 -1.04 8.18
C ILE A 229 -2.56 0.05 7.23
N ASN A 230 -1.65 0.73 6.55
CA ASN A 230 -1.93 1.84 5.62
C ASN A 230 -2.62 3.06 6.26
N GLY A 231 -2.73 3.12 7.57
CA GLY A 231 -3.45 4.17 8.27
C GLY A 231 -4.97 4.12 8.06
N LEU A 232 -5.55 2.95 7.77
CA LEU A 232 -7.00 2.79 7.60
C LEU A 232 -7.75 3.18 8.88
N GLY A 233 -8.98 3.68 8.74
CA GLY A 233 -9.85 4.06 9.85
C GLY A 233 -10.93 5.04 9.44
N GLU A 234 -11.78 5.39 10.40
CA GLU A 234 -12.83 6.38 10.15
C GLU A 234 -12.26 7.72 9.68
N ARG A 235 -13.03 8.44 8.89
CA ARG A 235 -12.73 9.80 8.37
C ARG A 235 -11.39 9.84 7.61
N ALA A 236 -10.32 10.42 8.21
CA ALA A 236 -8.99 10.51 7.61
C ALA A 236 -8.06 9.36 8.03
N GLY A 237 -8.56 8.39 8.80
CA GLY A 237 -7.85 7.19 9.23
C GLY A 237 -7.11 7.32 10.55
N ASN A 238 -6.28 6.34 10.83
CA ASN A 238 -5.46 6.17 12.03
C ASN A 238 -3.98 6.47 11.77
N ALA A 239 -3.17 6.39 12.82
CA ALA A 239 -1.72 6.31 12.68
C ALA A 239 -1.34 5.06 11.86
N SER A 240 -0.47 5.22 10.87
CA SER A 240 0.00 4.13 10.02
C SER A 240 1.02 3.26 10.76
N LEU A 241 0.75 1.95 10.88
CA LEU A 241 1.65 0.99 11.54
C LEU A 241 3.06 1.02 10.94
N GLU A 242 3.16 0.97 9.63
CA GLU A 242 4.42 0.98 8.89
C GLU A 242 5.26 2.22 9.19
N GLU A 243 4.63 3.38 9.33
CA GLU A 243 5.33 4.63 9.60
C GLU A 243 5.83 4.69 11.06
N ILE A 244 5.02 4.26 12.03
CA ILE A 244 5.43 4.15 13.45
C ILE A 244 6.63 3.22 13.59
N VAL A 245 6.51 2.00 13.07
CA VAL A 245 7.54 0.96 13.21
C VAL A 245 8.85 1.40 12.57
N MET A 246 8.79 1.94 11.35
CA MET A 246 9.99 2.35 10.64
C MET A 246 10.61 3.63 11.22
N ALA A 247 9.81 4.56 11.77
CA ALA A 247 10.34 5.70 12.50
C ALA A 247 11.16 5.25 13.74
N VAL A 248 10.61 4.34 14.55
CA VAL A 248 11.30 3.80 15.74
C VAL A 248 12.56 3.03 15.33
N LYS A 249 12.48 2.20 14.28
CA LYS A 249 13.62 1.40 13.79
C LYS A 249 14.74 2.28 13.22
N THR A 250 14.40 3.31 12.46
CA THR A 250 15.36 4.18 11.77
C THR A 250 15.99 5.19 12.73
N ARG A 251 15.21 5.71 13.70
CA ARG A 251 15.65 6.74 14.64
C ARG A 251 15.90 6.16 16.05
N LYS A 252 16.69 5.08 16.10
CA LYS A 252 17.14 4.49 17.38
C LYS A 252 17.86 5.50 18.29
N ASP A 253 18.53 6.48 17.71
CA ASP A 253 19.16 7.60 18.39
C ASP A 253 18.18 8.45 19.23
N VAL A 254 16.92 8.51 18.81
CA VAL A 254 15.86 9.30 19.46
C VAL A 254 14.99 8.46 20.39
N PHE A 255 14.60 7.26 19.93
CA PHE A 255 13.62 6.45 20.66
C PHE A 255 14.25 5.45 21.63
N ASN A 256 15.40 4.87 21.27
CA ASN A 256 16.06 3.79 22.04
C ASN A 256 15.10 2.65 22.43
N LEU A 257 14.17 2.33 21.53
CA LEU A 257 13.15 1.29 21.68
C LEU A 257 13.28 0.28 20.54
N GLU A 258 12.73 -0.90 20.76
CA GLU A 258 12.60 -1.93 19.73
C GLU A 258 11.15 -2.38 19.61
N THR A 259 10.78 -2.90 18.44
CA THR A 259 9.50 -3.58 18.19
C THR A 259 9.77 -5.03 17.83
N ARG A 260 8.79 -5.92 18.02
CA ARG A 260 8.87 -7.31 17.56
C ARG A 260 8.65 -7.45 16.05
N ILE A 261 8.22 -6.39 15.38
CA ILE A 261 7.75 -6.43 14.00
C ILE A 261 8.84 -6.95 13.05
N ASP A 262 8.52 -7.98 12.28
CA ASP A 262 9.27 -8.34 11.08
C ASP A 262 8.93 -7.36 9.96
N THR A 263 9.77 -6.35 9.83
CA THR A 263 9.55 -5.25 8.88
C THR A 263 9.52 -5.70 7.42
N THR A 264 10.11 -6.86 7.08
CA THR A 264 10.07 -7.42 5.72
C THR A 264 8.65 -7.85 5.29
N GLN A 265 7.71 -7.97 6.23
CA GLN A 265 6.32 -8.29 5.98
C GLN A 265 5.43 -7.03 5.81
N ILE A 266 5.95 -5.82 5.97
CA ILE A 266 5.18 -4.56 5.90
C ILE A 266 4.52 -4.41 4.53
N VAL A 267 5.28 -4.44 3.45
CA VAL A 267 4.74 -4.29 2.09
C VAL A 267 3.80 -5.43 1.70
N PRO A 268 4.09 -6.70 1.96
CA PRO A 268 3.13 -7.79 1.80
C PRO A 268 1.81 -7.58 2.56
N ALA A 269 1.85 -7.13 3.83
CA ALA A 269 0.67 -6.82 4.63
C ALA A 269 -0.13 -5.65 4.04
N SER A 270 0.55 -4.56 3.68
CA SER A 270 -0.06 -3.40 3.03
C SER A 270 -0.81 -3.78 1.75
N LYS A 271 -0.19 -4.58 0.88
CA LYS A 271 -0.82 -5.07 -0.37
C LYS A 271 -2.02 -5.97 -0.10
N LEU A 272 -1.92 -6.88 0.87
CA LEU A 272 -3.01 -7.77 1.24
C LEU A 272 -4.24 -6.98 1.71
N VAL A 273 -4.03 -6.02 2.64
CA VAL A 273 -5.11 -5.18 3.18
C VAL A 273 -5.71 -4.31 2.07
N SER A 274 -4.89 -3.67 1.24
CA SER A 274 -5.36 -2.89 0.09
C SER A 274 -6.20 -3.72 -0.88
N THR A 275 -5.79 -4.95 -1.18
CA THR A 275 -6.53 -5.86 -2.07
C THR A 275 -7.88 -6.28 -1.48
N ILE A 276 -7.92 -6.61 -0.19
CA ILE A 276 -9.13 -7.07 0.48
C ILE A 276 -10.13 -5.93 0.66
N THR A 277 -9.68 -4.76 1.10
CA THR A 277 -10.55 -3.62 1.40
C THR A 277 -10.92 -2.81 0.16
N GLY A 278 -10.21 -2.99 -0.96
CA GLY A 278 -10.38 -2.18 -2.16
C GLY A 278 -9.83 -0.75 -2.03
N TYR A 279 -9.14 -0.41 -0.93
CA TYR A 279 -8.50 0.89 -0.72
C TYR A 279 -7.10 0.89 -1.33
N PRO A 280 -6.87 1.60 -2.45
CA PRO A 280 -5.54 1.66 -3.06
C PRO A 280 -4.58 2.47 -2.21
N VAL A 281 -3.34 1.99 -2.11
CA VAL A 281 -2.25 2.74 -1.48
C VAL A 281 -1.79 3.85 -2.43
N GLN A 282 -1.73 5.09 -1.95
CA GLN A 282 -1.23 6.20 -2.76
C GLN A 282 0.23 5.94 -3.17
N PRO A 283 0.63 6.21 -4.42
CA PRO A 283 2.00 5.96 -4.89
C PRO A 283 3.09 6.63 -4.04
N ASN A 284 2.82 7.81 -3.48
CA ASN A 284 3.73 8.56 -2.62
C ASN A 284 3.53 8.30 -1.11
N LYS A 285 2.73 7.31 -0.73
CA LYS A 285 2.58 6.92 0.68
C LYS A 285 3.94 6.51 1.25
N ALA A 286 4.28 7.02 2.42
CA ALA A 286 5.53 6.66 3.08
C ALA A 286 5.64 5.14 3.26
N ILE A 287 6.84 4.57 3.12
CA ILE A 287 7.21 3.17 3.32
C ILE A 287 6.61 2.21 2.29
N VAL A 288 5.30 2.24 2.05
CA VAL A 288 4.55 1.22 1.28
C VAL A 288 4.09 1.69 -0.11
N GLY A 289 4.17 2.97 -0.40
CA GLY A 289 3.81 3.51 -1.71
C GLY A 289 4.78 3.05 -2.81
N ALA A 290 4.28 2.89 -4.03
CA ALA A 290 5.09 2.43 -5.16
C ALA A 290 6.31 3.32 -5.45
N ASN A 291 6.22 4.61 -5.11
CA ASN A 291 7.29 5.60 -5.31
C ASN A 291 8.17 5.81 -4.06
N ALA A 292 7.90 5.12 -2.93
CA ALA A 292 8.58 5.37 -1.66
C ALA A 292 10.12 5.20 -1.74
N PHE A 293 10.60 4.39 -2.70
CA PHE A 293 12.02 4.11 -2.95
C PHE A 293 12.41 4.39 -4.41
N ALA A 294 11.65 5.22 -5.11
CA ALA A 294 11.91 5.57 -6.50
C ALA A 294 12.57 6.96 -6.59
N HIS A 295 13.61 7.07 -7.41
CA HIS A 295 14.31 8.32 -7.68
C HIS A 295 14.26 8.62 -9.18
N GLU A 296 13.58 9.69 -9.57
CA GLU A 296 13.50 10.13 -10.97
C GLU A 296 14.50 11.27 -11.28
N SER A 297 14.77 12.14 -10.30
CA SER A 297 15.71 13.24 -10.45
C SER A 297 17.14 12.75 -10.69
N GLY A 298 17.78 13.21 -11.77
CA GLY A 298 19.16 12.85 -12.10
C GLY A 298 20.18 13.15 -11.00
N ILE A 299 19.97 14.24 -10.22
CA ILE A 299 20.82 14.58 -9.08
C ILE A 299 20.70 13.53 -7.97
N HIS A 300 19.46 13.10 -7.66
CA HIS A 300 19.23 12.07 -6.65
C HIS A 300 19.78 10.73 -7.10
N GLN A 301 19.54 10.33 -8.35
CA GLN A 301 20.06 9.08 -8.91
C GLN A 301 21.60 9.03 -8.88
N ASP A 302 22.27 10.12 -9.25
CA ASP A 302 23.75 10.23 -9.17
C ASP A 302 24.25 10.12 -7.73
N GLY A 303 23.56 10.74 -6.78
CA GLY A 303 23.86 10.64 -5.36
C GLY A 303 23.74 9.21 -4.85
N VAL A 304 22.61 8.54 -5.10
CA VAL A 304 22.36 7.14 -4.68
C VAL A 304 23.37 6.17 -5.29
N LEU A 305 23.75 6.35 -6.57
CA LEU A 305 24.77 5.54 -7.24
C LEU A 305 26.15 5.70 -6.60
N LYS A 306 26.50 6.88 -6.10
CA LYS A 306 27.75 7.14 -5.40
C LYS A 306 27.74 6.60 -3.97
N HIS A 307 26.67 6.87 -3.24
CA HIS A 307 26.46 6.37 -1.88
C HIS A 307 24.97 6.45 -1.54
N ARG A 308 24.37 5.32 -1.22
CA ARG A 308 22.92 5.18 -1.00
C ARG A 308 22.37 6.15 0.05
N GLU A 309 23.05 6.27 1.17
CA GLU A 309 22.65 7.12 2.30
C GLU A 309 22.60 8.63 1.99
N THR A 310 23.03 9.04 0.78
CA THR A 310 22.86 10.45 0.35
C THR A 310 21.39 10.84 0.25
N TYR A 311 20.50 9.89 -0.08
CA TYR A 311 19.04 10.12 -0.25
C TYR A 311 18.15 9.00 0.32
N GLU A 312 18.70 7.91 0.83
CA GLU A 312 17.94 6.80 1.42
C GLU A 312 18.28 6.65 2.89
N ILE A 313 17.27 6.74 3.76
CA ILE A 313 17.37 6.53 5.21
C ILE A 313 17.10 5.08 5.62
N MET A 314 16.63 4.25 4.72
CA MET A 314 16.34 2.83 4.86
C MET A 314 16.39 2.15 3.49
N ARG A 315 16.53 0.83 3.45
CA ARG A 315 16.57 0.07 2.19
C ARG A 315 15.17 -0.49 1.89
N ALA A 316 14.82 -0.56 0.62
CA ALA A 316 13.55 -1.12 0.15
C ALA A 316 13.32 -2.56 0.65
N GLN A 317 14.38 -3.37 0.70
CA GLN A 317 14.34 -4.77 1.19
C GLN A 317 13.98 -4.85 2.69
N ASP A 318 14.35 -3.84 3.49
CA ASP A 318 14.08 -3.82 4.93
C ASP A 318 12.57 -3.77 5.24
N VAL A 319 11.74 -3.37 4.27
CA VAL A 319 10.28 -3.30 4.37
C VAL A 319 9.54 -4.26 3.45
N GLY A 320 10.26 -5.14 2.73
CA GLY A 320 9.68 -6.18 1.87
C GLY A 320 9.45 -5.76 0.42
N TRP A 321 10.07 -4.69 -0.06
CA TRP A 321 10.21 -4.43 -1.48
C TRP A 321 11.39 -5.25 -2.03
N PHE A 322 11.13 -6.13 -3.00
CA PHE A 322 12.15 -7.04 -3.54
C PHE A 322 12.98 -6.45 -4.70
N ASN A 323 12.57 -5.35 -5.28
CA ASN A 323 13.30 -4.66 -6.35
C ASN A 323 13.32 -3.15 -6.13
N ASN A 324 14.53 -2.58 -6.02
CA ASN A 324 14.74 -1.15 -6.26
C ASN A 324 14.66 -0.94 -7.78
N ARG A 325 13.56 -0.40 -8.26
CA ARG A 325 13.50 0.07 -9.65
C ARG A 325 14.09 1.49 -9.69
N LEU A 326 15.27 1.64 -10.29
CA LEU A 326 15.67 2.91 -10.87
C LEU A 326 14.66 3.16 -12.01
N THR A 327 13.62 3.91 -11.70
CA THR A 327 12.63 4.30 -12.72
C THR A 327 13.30 5.31 -13.62
N LEU A 328 13.60 4.92 -14.85
CA LEU A 328 14.14 5.85 -15.83
C LEU A 328 12.98 6.67 -16.44
N GLY A 329 13.15 7.98 -16.45
CA GLY A 329 12.17 8.91 -16.97
C GLY A 329 12.82 10.19 -17.50
N LYS A 330 11.97 11.17 -17.85
CA LYS A 330 12.38 12.45 -18.43
C LYS A 330 13.49 13.18 -17.64
N LEU A 331 13.48 13.07 -16.31
CA LEU A 331 14.43 13.73 -15.40
C LEU A 331 15.69 12.91 -15.12
N SER A 332 15.75 11.65 -15.57
CA SER A 332 16.91 10.78 -15.34
C SER A 332 18.15 11.28 -16.06
N GLY A 333 19.26 11.27 -15.32
CA GLY A 333 20.58 11.66 -15.82
C GLY A 333 21.30 10.51 -16.54
N ARG A 334 22.40 10.85 -17.25
CA ARG A 334 23.22 9.90 -18.00
C ARG A 334 23.81 8.77 -17.12
N ALA A 335 24.17 9.08 -15.87
CA ALA A 335 24.72 8.09 -14.94
C ALA A 335 23.70 6.99 -14.62
N ALA A 336 22.44 7.36 -14.37
CA ALA A 336 21.36 6.41 -14.12
C ALA A 336 21.04 5.55 -15.36
N PHE A 337 21.00 6.15 -16.54
CA PHE A 337 20.84 5.45 -17.81
C PHE A 337 21.95 4.40 -18.02
N LYS A 338 23.22 4.80 -17.85
CA LYS A 338 24.39 3.90 -17.95
C LYS A 338 24.32 2.76 -16.93
N ALA A 339 23.98 3.06 -15.67
CA ALA A 339 23.85 2.06 -14.62
C ALA A 339 22.76 1.02 -14.96
N ARG A 340 21.62 1.49 -15.49
CA ARG A 340 20.53 0.57 -15.88
C ARG A 340 20.90 -0.31 -17.06
N LEU A 341 21.60 0.24 -18.08
CA LEU A 341 22.12 -0.58 -19.18
C LEU A 341 23.07 -1.66 -18.68
N HIS A 342 23.97 -1.33 -17.75
CA HIS A 342 24.89 -2.29 -17.15
C HIS A 342 24.13 -3.39 -16.35
N GLU A 343 23.09 -3.03 -15.57
CA GLU A 343 22.22 -4.00 -14.88
C GLU A 343 21.52 -4.96 -15.85
N LEU A 344 21.19 -4.49 -17.05
CA LEU A 344 20.56 -5.27 -18.11
C LEU A 344 21.59 -6.09 -18.94
N GLY A 345 22.87 -6.01 -18.57
CA GLY A 345 23.95 -6.67 -19.31
C GLY A 345 24.25 -6.05 -20.66
N ILE A 346 23.88 -4.78 -20.87
CA ILE A 346 24.13 -4.04 -22.10
C ILE A 346 25.39 -3.19 -21.91
N GLU A 347 26.45 -3.53 -22.61
CA GLU A 347 27.69 -2.75 -22.67
C GLU A 347 27.80 -2.06 -24.02
N LEU A 348 28.03 -0.73 -24.02
CA LEU A 348 28.23 0.05 -25.23
C LEU A 348 29.70 0.28 -25.49
N GLU A 349 30.14 0.07 -26.75
CA GLU A 349 31.54 0.00 -27.15
C GLU A 349 32.29 1.34 -27.05
N SER A 350 31.57 2.49 -27.02
CA SER A 350 32.21 3.80 -26.97
C SER A 350 31.34 4.84 -26.25
N GLU A 351 32.01 5.90 -25.73
CA GLU A 351 31.33 7.08 -25.17
C GLU A 351 30.45 7.82 -26.18
N GLN A 352 30.78 7.75 -27.46
CA GLN A 352 30.00 8.37 -28.52
C GLN A 352 28.66 7.66 -28.70
N ILE A 353 28.68 6.32 -28.76
CA ILE A 353 27.48 5.47 -28.81
C ILE A 353 26.62 5.68 -27.57
N MET A 354 27.22 5.76 -26.39
CA MET A 354 26.52 6.06 -25.14
C MET A 354 25.80 7.41 -25.21
N ASN A 355 26.42 8.44 -25.78
CA ASN A 355 25.82 9.78 -25.90
C ASN A 355 24.63 9.78 -26.87
N GLU A 356 24.73 9.07 -27.99
CA GLU A 356 23.64 8.95 -28.95
C GLU A 356 22.47 8.15 -28.39
N ALA A 357 22.72 7.02 -27.73
CA ALA A 357 21.71 6.24 -27.04
C ALA A 357 21.00 7.06 -25.93
N PHE A 358 21.78 7.82 -25.16
CA PHE A 358 21.22 8.71 -24.14
C PHE A 358 20.37 9.84 -24.73
N LYS A 359 20.76 10.43 -25.87
CA LYS A 359 19.95 11.43 -26.56
C LYS A 359 18.61 10.85 -26.99
N ARG A 360 18.61 9.68 -27.63
CA ARG A 360 17.37 8.96 -28.03
C ARG A 360 16.51 8.59 -26.82
N PHE A 361 17.14 8.17 -25.72
CA PHE A 361 16.44 7.94 -24.45
C PHE A 361 15.71 9.20 -23.98
N LYS A 362 16.33 10.36 -24.01
CA LYS A 362 15.67 11.63 -23.64
C LYS A 362 14.52 11.99 -24.57
N GLU A 363 14.67 11.79 -25.87
CA GLU A 363 13.61 12.01 -26.86
C GLU A 363 12.44 11.05 -26.68
N LEU A 364 12.70 9.79 -26.27
CA LEU A 364 11.68 8.82 -25.92
C LEU A 364 10.98 9.19 -24.61
N ALA A 365 11.74 9.55 -23.58
CA ALA A 365 11.22 9.94 -22.28
C ALA A 365 10.43 11.27 -22.30
N ASP A 366 10.62 12.12 -23.30
CA ASP A 366 9.78 13.29 -23.54
C ASP A 366 8.41 12.93 -24.14
N LYS A 367 8.32 11.77 -24.82
CA LYS A 367 7.11 11.30 -25.52
C LYS A 367 6.38 10.19 -24.78
N LYS A 368 7.01 9.53 -23.82
CA LYS A 368 6.48 8.35 -23.13
C LYS A 368 6.52 8.56 -21.63
N HIS A 369 5.39 8.34 -20.96
CA HIS A 369 5.26 8.60 -19.52
C HIS A 369 6.04 7.58 -18.66
N GLU A 370 6.20 6.35 -19.13
CA GLU A 370 6.90 5.27 -18.43
C GLU A 370 7.86 4.54 -19.37
N ILE A 371 9.12 4.43 -18.98
CA ILE A 371 10.18 3.76 -19.75
C ILE A 371 10.43 2.38 -19.18
N PHE A 372 10.30 1.36 -20.00
CA PHE A 372 10.56 -0.04 -19.63
C PHE A 372 11.95 -0.50 -20.06
N ASP A 373 12.45 -1.58 -19.46
CA ASP A 373 13.76 -2.15 -19.79
C ASP A 373 13.89 -2.52 -21.27
N GLU A 374 12.79 -2.98 -21.86
CA GLU A 374 12.72 -3.35 -23.28
C GLU A 374 12.82 -2.12 -24.20
N ASP A 375 12.40 -0.95 -23.74
CA ASP A 375 12.63 0.30 -24.48
C ASP A 375 14.13 0.62 -24.56
N LEU A 376 14.86 0.34 -23.48
CA LEU A 376 16.31 0.50 -23.45
C LEU A 376 17.01 -0.48 -24.39
N HIS A 377 16.56 -1.74 -24.41
CA HIS A 377 17.05 -2.73 -25.38
C HIS A 377 16.78 -2.29 -26.82
N ALA A 378 15.58 -1.77 -27.11
CA ALA A 378 15.22 -1.27 -28.43
C ALA A 378 16.08 -0.06 -28.83
N LEU A 379 16.28 0.91 -27.94
CA LEU A 379 17.11 2.10 -28.18
C LEU A 379 18.54 1.76 -28.56
N VAL A 380 19.11 0.73 -27.94
CA VAL A 380 20.49 0.29 -28.18
C VAL A 380 20.59 -0.60 -29.41
N SER A 381 19.56 -1.41 -29.71
CA SER A 381 19.50 -2.27 -30.89
C SER A 381 19.29 -1.47 -32.18
N ASP A 382 18.65 -0.29 -32.11
CA ASP A 382 18.37 0.58 -33.26
C ASP A 382 19.61 1.31 -33.82
N GLU A 383 20.78 1.17 -33.21
CA GLU A 383 22.02 1.81 -33.71
C GLU A 383 22.47 1.30 -35.08
N HIS A 384 21.97 0.16 -35.53
CA HIS A 384 22.28 -0.42 -36.83
C HIS A 384 21.10 -0.45 -37.81
N MET A 385 19.97 0.21 -37.46
CA MET A 385 18.80 0.25 -38.36
C MET A 385 18.72 1.57 -39.13
N THR A 386 19.06 1.52 -40.43
CA THR A 386 18.38 2.36 -41.43
C THR A 386 16.87 2.22 -41.25
N PRO A 387 16.04 3.27 -41.53
CA PRO A 387 14.60 3.11 -41.46
C PRO A 387 14.22 1.88 -42.32
N ALA A 388 13.83 0.82 -41.66
CA ALA A 388 13.35 -0.38 -42.35
C ALA A 388 12.09 0.07 -43.10
N GLU A 389 11.99 -0.22 -44.38
CA GLU A 389 10.75 -0.09 -45.12
C GLU A 389 9.70 -0.89 -44.37
N GLU A 390 8.69 -0.19 -43.84
CA GLU A 390 7.62 -0.85 -43.10
C GLU A 390 6.92 -1.82 -44.05
N HIS A 391 6.98 -3.11 -43.69
CA HIS A 391 6.41 -4.17 -44.52
C HIS A 391 4.88 -4.21 -44.40
N PHE A 392 4.37 -3.98 -43.19
CA PHE A 392 2.95 -3.97 -42.88
C PHE A 392 2.45 -2.55 -42.61
N HIS A 393 1.34 -2.14 -43.26
CA HIS A 393 0.67 -0.85 -43.01
C HIS A 393 -0.83 -1.01 -42.88
N LEU A 394 -1.42 -0.32 -41.90
CA LEU A 394 -2.87 -0.24 -41.75
C LEU A 394 -3.46 0.68 -42.85
N VAL A 395 -4.33 0.14 -43.69
CA VAL A 395 -5.03 0.92 -44.75
C VAL A 395 -6.39 1.38 -44.23
N SER A 396 -7.17 0.47 -43.64
CA SER A 396 -8.47 0.80 -43.04
C SER A 396 -8.81 -0.15 -41.90
N LEU A 397 -9.59 0.36 -40.95
CA LEU A 397 -10.10 -0.43 -39.81
C LEU A 397 -11.55 -0.03 -39.53
N THR A 398 -12.40 -1.03 -39.38
CA THR A 398 -13.75 -0.92 -38.80
C THR A 398 -13.85 -1.89 -37.65
N ALA A 399 -14.16 -1.40 -36.44
CA ALA A 399 -14.43 -2.23 -35.28
C ALA A 399 -15.87 -1.98 -34.84
N HIS A 400 -16.59 -3.06 -34.51
CA HIS A 400 -17.96 -3.00 -34.04
C HIS A 400 -18.08 -3.64 -32.66
N SER A 401 -18.81 -2.96 -31.80
CA SER A 401 -19.15 -3.49 -30.48
C SER A 401 -20.52 -2.98 -30.08
N GLU A 402 -21.46 -3.89 -29.87
CA GLU A 402 -22.81 -3.62 -29.40
C GLU A 402 -23.14 -4.54 -28.22
N THR A 403 -23.89 -4.02 -27.24
CA THR A 403 -24.26 -4.81 -26.05
C THR A 403 -25.16 -5.98 -26.44
N GLY A 404 -24.69 -7.19 -26.17
CA GLY A 404 -25.42 -8.44 -26.49
C GLY A 404 -25.03 -9.07 -27.82
N GLU A 405 -24.19 -8.42 -28.64
CA GLU A 405 -23.62 -8.98 -29.87
C GLU A 405 -22.14 -9.36 -29.69
N THR A 406 -21.65 -10.23 -30.57
CA THR A 406 -20.22 -10.58 -30.58
C THR A 406 -19.43 -9.45 -31.26
N PRO A 407 -18.46 -8.82 -30.58
CA PRO A 407 -17.61 -7.80 -31.19
C PRO A 407 -16.83 -8.37 -32.36
N TYR A 408 -16.70 -7.58 -33.45
CA TYR A 408 -15.87 -7.96 -34.59
C TYR A 408 -15.05 -6.78 -35.11
N ALA A 409 -13.95 -7.09 -35.79
CA ALA A 409 -13.13 -6.11 -36.50
C ALA A 409 -12.90 -6.55 -37.95
N ARG A 410 -13.06 -5.61 -38.88
CA ARG A 410 -12.73 -5.75 -40.30
C ARG A 410 -11.63 -4.75 -40.63
N LEU A 411 -10.53 -5.21 -41.19
CA LEU A 411 -9.43 -4.35 -41.57
C LEU A 411 -8.85 -4.69 -42.96
N THR A 412 -8.24 -3.68 -43.55
CA THR A 412 -7.39 -3.82 -44.73
C THR A 412 -5.97 -3.48 -44.30
N ILE A 413 -5.05 -4.38 -44.53
CA ILE A 413 -3.61 -4.21 -44.25
C ILE A 413 -2.86 -4.32 -45.59
N SER A 414 -1.84 -3.49 -45.76
CA SER A 414 -0.85 -3.67 -46.84
C SER A 414 0.25 -4.59 -46.33
N ASP A 415 0.49 -5.67 -47.01
CA ASP A 415 1.55 -6.66 -46.78
C ASP A 415 2.53 -6.61 -47.96
N GLY A 416 3.68 -5.99 -47.75
CA GLY A 416 4.68 -5.79 -48.79
C GLY A 416 4.13 -5.06 -50.02
N GLY A 417 3.17 -4.13 -49.87
CA GLY A 417 2.52 -3.37 -50.94
C GLY A 417 1.26 -4.01 -51.52
N LYS A 418 0.86 -5.21 -51.07
CA LYS A 418 -0.37 -5.87 -51.50
C LYS A 418 -1.45 -5.70 -50.40
N GLU A 419 -2.60 -5.14 -50.78
CA GLU A 419 -3.72 -5.02 -49.84
C GLU A 419 -4.42 -6.35 -49.63
N VAL A 420 -4.58 -6.71 -48.32
CA VAL A 420 -5.30 -7.89 -47.88
C VAL A 420 -6.43 -7.46 -46.93
N LYS A 421 -7.64 -7.93 -47.18
CA LYS A 421 -8.81 -7.71 -46.32
C LYS A 421 -9.01 -8.90 -45.40
N THR A 422 -9.31 -8.63 -44.16
CA THR A 422 -9.54 -9.68 -43.13
C THR A 422 -10.61 -9.23 -42.16
N GLU A 423 -11.23 -10.21 -41.49
CA GLU A 423 -12.23 -10.00 -40.46
C GLU A 423 -12.08 -11.05 -39.37
N SER A 424 -12.31 -10.66 -38.14
CA SER A 424 -12.32 -11.60 -37.01
C SER A 424 -13.27 -11.12 -35.92
N ASP A 425 -13.88 -12.09 -35.25
CA ASP A 425 -14.60 -11.88 -33.99
C ASP A 425 -13.61 -11.87 -32.82
N GLY A 426 -14.03 -11.22 -31.71
CA GLY A 426 -13.24 -11.17 -30.48
C GLY A 426 -14.09 -10.99 -29.24
N THR A 427 -13.42 -11.01 -28.08
CA THR A 427 -14.05 -10.71 -26.78
C THR A 427 -14.30 -9.20 -26.59
N GLY A 428 -13.68 -8.38 -27.43
CA GLY A 428 -13.83 -6.94 -27.51
C GLY A 428 -13.24 -6.41 -28.81
N PRO A 429 -13.44 -5.10 -29.15
CA PRO A 429 -12.99 -4.53 -30.43
C PRO A 429 -11.48 -4.59 -30.63
N VAL A 430 -10.68 -4.47 -29.57
CA VAL A 430 -9.21 -4.58 -29.62
C VAL A 430 -8.78 -6.03 -29.86
N ASP A 431 -9.36 -7.01 -29.14
CA ASP A 431 -9.08 -8.43 -29.34
C ASP A 431 -9.45 -8.88 -30.76
N ALA A 432 -10.61 -8.46 -31.25
CA ALA A 432 -11.04 -8.72 -32.62
C ALA A 432 -10.04 -8.15 -33.66
N THR A 433 -9.52 -6.94 -33.41
CA THR A 433 -8.53 -6.28 -34.27
C THR A 433 -7.21 -7.06 -34.30
N PHE A 434 -6.68 -7.47 -33.14
CA PHE A 434 -5.43 -8.23 -33.06
C PHE A 434 -5.57 -9.60 -33.73
N LYS A 435 -6.69 -10.30 -33.52
CA LYS A 435 -6.99 -11.56 -34.20
C LYS A 435 -7.10 -11.42 -35.71
N ALA A 436 -7.70 -10.30 -36.19
CA ALA A 436 -7.78 -10.04 -37.60
C ALA A 436 -6.38 -9.76 -38.21
N LEU A 437 -5.50 -9.02 -37.51
CA LEU A 437 -4.11 -8.82 -37.94
C LEU A 437 -3.34 -10.14 -38.03
N GLU A 438 -3.46 -10.99 -37.01
CA GLU A 438 -2.79 -12.30 -36.96
C GLU A 438 -3.26 -13.26 -38.06
N LYS A 439 -4.53 -13.17 -38.50
CA LYS A 439 -5.01 -13.97 -39.65
C LYS A 439 -4.26 -13.67 -40.93
N VAL A 440 -3.74 -12.46 -41.12
CA VAL A 440 -2.97 -12.07 -42.31
C VAL A 440 -1.50 -12.34 -42.11
N VAL A 441 -0.93 -11.88 -40.97
CA VAL A 441 0.50 -11.92 -40.75
C VAL A 441 0.97 -13.30 -40.29
N ASN A 442 0.11 -14.04 -39.60
CA ASN A 442 0.39 -15.36 -39.00
C ASN A 442 1.75 -15.38 -38.29
N SER A 443 1.97 -14.36 -37.46
CA SER A 443 3.28 -14.12 -36.85
C SER A 443 3.69 -15.25 -35.90
N GLY A 444 2.71 -15.91 -35.24
CA GLY A 444 2.95 -16.86 -34.16
C GLY A 444 3.55 -16.22 -32.91
N ALA A 445 3.45 -14.89 -32.78
CA ALA A 445 3.93 -14.15 -31.62
C ALA A 445 2.90 -14.15 -30.48
N GLU A 446 3.39 -14.21 -29.25
CA GLU A 446 2.58 -14.10 -28.04
C GLU A 446 2.52 -12.63 -27.58
N LEU A 447 1.33 -12.14 -27.23
CA LEU A 447 1.12 -10.83 -26.64
C LEU A 447 1.49 -10.87 -25.16
N GLN A 448 2.59 -10.23 -24.79
CA GLN A 448 3.10 -10.17 -23.41
C GLN A 448 2.60 -8.97 -22.62
N LEU A 449 2.33 -7.84 -23.30
CA LEU A 449 1.86 -6.60 -22.69
C LEU A 449 0.96 -5.84 -23.66
N TYR A 450 -0.14 -5.34 -23.11
CA TYR A 450 -0.99 -4.33 -23.72
C TYR A 450 -1.24 -3.22 -22.71
N SER A 451 -0.79 -2.01 -22.97
CA SER A 451 -0.92 -0.86 -22.09
C SER A 451 -1.44 0.35 -22.84
N VAL A 452 -2.35 1.07 -22.22
CA VAL A 452 -2.99 2.27 -22.77
C VAL A 452 -2.75 3.44 -21.84
N ASN A 453 -2.17 4.51 -22.35
CA ASN A 453 -1.92 5.74 -21.60
C ASN A 453 -2.59 6.93 -22.31
N ALA A 454 -3.22 7.83 -21.56
CA ALA A 454 -3.72 9.09 -22.10
C ALA A 454 -2.56 10.10 -22.20
N ILE A 455 -2.33 10.64 -23.41
CA ILE A 455 -1.26 11.63 -23.64
C ILE A 455 -1.77 13.04 -23.36
N THR A 456 -3.06 13.30 -23.64
CA THR A 456 -3.68 14.62 -23.46
C THR A 456 -4.95 14.51 -22.63
N SER A 457 -5.44 15.63 -22.09
CA SER A 457 -6.70 15.68 -21.32
C SER A 457 -7.86 16.19 -22.21
N GLY A 458 -9.08 15.70 -21.95
CA GLY A 458 -10.30 16.10 -22.65
C GLY A 458 -10.90 14.98 -23.50
N THR A 459 -12.05 15.26 -24.13
CA THR A 459 -12.82 14.30 -24.95
C THR A 459 -12.15 13.93 -26.28
N GLU A 460 -11.19 14.74 -26.73
CA GLU A 460 -10.37 14.51 -27.95
C GLU A 460 -8.94 14.07 -27.55
N SER A 461 -8.80 13.46 -26.36
CA SER A 461 -7.52 12.96 -25.86
C SER A 461 -6.94 11.90 -26.78
N GLN A 462 -5.67 12.07 -27.16
CA GLN A 462 -4.92 11.00 -27.82
C GLN A 462 -4.53 9.92 -26.80
N GLY A 463 -4.83 8.66 -27.14
CA GLY A 463 -4.35 7.50 -26.42
C GLY A 463 -3.06 6.97 -27.04
N GLU A 464 -2.03 6.76 -26.22
CA GLU A 464 -0.84 5.99 -26.60
C GLU A 464 -1.04 4.54 -26.20
N VAL A 465 -0.77 3.63 -27.11
CA VAL A 465 -0.80 2.20 -26.87
C VAL A 465 0.60 1.62 -27.01
N THR A 466 1.01 0.83 -26.02
CA THR A 466 2.20 0.00 -26.09
C THR A 466 1.78 -1.46 -26.20
N VAL A 467 2.28 -2.15 -27.22
CA VAL A 467 2.13 -3.59 -27.43
C VAL A 467 3.50 -4.24 -27.32
N ARG A 468 3.61 -5.33 -26.55
CA ARG A 468 4.80 -6.17 -26.49
C ARG A 468 4.50 -7.54 -27.06
N LEU A 469 5.24 -7.94 -28.08
CA LEU A 469 5.15 -9.27 -28.69
C LEU A 469 6.42 -10.07 -28.43
N GLN A 470 6.24 -11.37 -28.19
CA GLN A 470 7.35 -12.33 -28.06
C GLN A 470 7.22 -13.44 -29.09
N LYS A 471 8.31 -13.74 -29.81
CA LYS A 471 8.40 -14.86 -30.74
C LYS A 471 9.79 -15.50 -30.64
N GLU A 472 9.87 -16.81 -30.38
CA GLU A 472 11.14 -17.59 -30.36
C GLU A 472 12.23 -16.93 -29.50
N GLY A 473 11.83 -16.40 -28.31
CA GLY A 473 12.76 -15.73 -27.39
C GLY A 473 13.08 -14.28 -27.77
N ARG A 474 12.63 -13.77 -28.90
CA ARG A 474 12.74 -12.36 -29.30
C ARG A 474 11.55 -11.58 -28.78
N ILE A 475 11.81 -10.48 -28.06
CA ILE A 475 10.79 -9.58 -27.51
C ILE A 475 10.90 -8.22 -28.24
N VAL A 476 9.78 -7.70 -28.72
CA VAL A 476 9.70 -6.39 -29.37
C VAL A 476 8.56 -5.57 -28.78
N ASN A 477 8.75 -4.26 -28.70
CA ASN A 477 7.70 -3.30 -28.34
C ASN A 477 7.25 -2.53 -29.58
N GLY A 478 5.93 -2.45 -29.78
CA GLY A 478 5.29 -1.58 -30.75
C GLY A 478 4.58 -0.42 -30.08
N LEU A 479 4.64 0.75 -30.67
CA LEU A 479 3.98 1.96 -30.21
C LEU A 479 2.99 2.45 -31.27
N GLY A 480 1.82 2.90 -30.81
CA GLY A 480 0.81 3.53 -31.66
C GLY A 480 0.06 4.60 -30.90
N ALA A 481 -0.21 5.72 -31.53
CA ALA A 481 -1.00 6.81 -30.96
C ALA A 481 -2.10 7.23 -31.92
N ASP A 482 -3.30 7.44 -31.38
CA ASP A 482 -4.46 7.95 -32.13
C ASP A 482 -5.51 8.49 -31.13
N THR A 483 -6.47 9.26 -31.62
CA THR A 483 -7.66 9.66 -30.87
C THR A 483 -8.63 8.48 -30.67
N ASP A 484 -8.62 7.51 -31.61
CA ASP A 484 -9.33 6.24 -31.47
C ASP A 484 -8.39 5.18 -30.92
N ILE A 485 -8.73 4.66 -29.74
CA ILE A 485 -7.89 3.69 -29.03
C ILE A 485 -7.77 2.35 -29.76
N VAL A 486 -8.75 1.96 -30.58
CA VAL A 486 -8.70 0.74 -31.38
C VAL A 486 -7.72 0.92 -32.54
N VAL A 487 -7.73 2.12 -33.17
CA VAL A 487 -6.76 2.50 -34.21
C VAL A 487 -5.35 2.59 -33.62
N ALA A 488 -5.19 3.23 -32.45
CA ALA A 488 -3.90 3.27 -31.76
C ALA A 488 -3.36 1.87 -31.45
N SER A 489 -4.25 0.95 -31.01
CA SER A 489 -3.91 -0.45 -30.73
C SER A 489 -3.46 -1.19 -32.00
N ALA A 490 -4.16 -1.02 -33.12
CA ALA A 490 -3.78 -1.61 -34.40
C ALA A 490 -2.41 -1.11 -34.88
N LYS A 491 -2.16 0.20 -34.77
CA LYS A 491 -0.88 0.83 -35.13
C LYS A 491 0.26 0.26 -34.26
N ALA A 492 0.04 0.15 -32.94
CA ALA A 492 1.04 -0.42 -32.02
C ALA A 492 1.36 -1.88 -32.35
N TYR A 493 0.35 -2.68 -32.65
CA TYR A 493 0.53 -4.09 -33.00
C TYR A 493 1.28 -4.24 -34.33
N ILE A 494 0.91 -3.50 -35.36
CA ILE A 494 1.59 -3.49 -36.68
C ILE A 494 3.05 -3.04 -36.54
N ASN A 495 3.32 -2.03 -35.71
CA ASN A 495 4.69 -1.58 -35.45
C ASN A 495 5.54 -2.69 -34.81
N ALA A 496 4.98 -3.45 -33.86
CA ALA A 496 5.64 -4.61 -33.28
C ALA A 496 5.86 -5.73 -34.32
N LEU A 497 4.87 -6.00 -35.18
CA LEU A 497 4.98 -7.00 -36.25
C LEU A 497 6.06 -6.64 -37.26
N ASN A 498 6.16 -5.37 -37.68
CA ASN A 498 7.24 -4.90 -38.57
C ASN A 498 8.62 -5.15 -37.96
N LYS A 499 8.77 -4.90 -36.64
CA LYS A 499 10.01 -5.19 -35.90
C LYS A 499 10.33 -6.69 -35.84
N LEU A 500 9.32 -7.55 -35.70
CA LEU A 500 9.51 -9.00 -35.76
C LEU A 500 9.86 -9.48 -37.17
N HIS A 501 9.28 -8.88 -38.19
CA HIS A 501 9.49 -9.25 -39.61
C HIS A 501 10.86 -8.84 -40.12
N SER A 502 11.45 -7.74 -39.62
CA SER A 502 12.79 -7.30 -40.04
C SER A 502 13.84 -8.37 -39.68
N ASN A 503 14.41 -8.98 -40.72
CA ASN A 503 15.36 -10.08 -40.66
C ASN A 503 16.79 -9.64 -40.25
N GLN A 504 16.94 -8.70 -39.32
CA GLN A 504 18.27 -8.40 -38.82
C GLN A 504 18.70 -9.48 -37.82
N GLN A 505 19.56 -10.38 -38.27
CA GLN A 505 20.26 -11.34 -37.45
C GLN A 505 21.00 -10.59 -36.32
N ARG A 506 20.72 -10.94 -35.06
CA ARG A 506 21.59 -10.56 -33.96
C ARG A 506 23.01 -11.02 -34.28
N VAL A 507 23.92 -10.10 -34.47
CA VAL A 507 25.33 -10.40 -34.30
C VAL A 507 25.51 -10.60 -32.79
N ASN A 508 25.67 -11.86 -32.39
CA ASN A 508 25.99 -12.24 -31.03
C ASN A 508 27.40 -11.73 -30.74
N PRO A 509 27.64 -10.79 -29.80
CA PRO A 509 28.99 -10.33 -29.48
C PRO A 509 29.88 -11.41 -28.85
N GLN A 510 29.33 -12.59 -28.54
CA GLN A 510 30.04 -13.76 -28.00
C GLN A 510 30.12 -14.93 -29.00
N GLY A 511 30.08 -14.64 -30.24
CA GLY A 511 30.42 -15.63 -31.25
C GLY A 511 31.90 -15.57 -31.52
N ILE A 512 32.67 -16.46 -30.88
CA ILE A 512 33.80 -17.20 -31.47
C ILE A 512 34.52 -17.94 -30.35
N MET A 513 34.46 -19.14 -30.37
CA MET A 513 35.13 -20.39 -30.38
C MET A 513 34.43 -21.41 -29.50
#